data_c8fd8d5809828c909be9e85ee7ec6c03
#
_entry.id   c8fd8d5809828c909be9e85ee7ec6c03
#
_cell.length_a   1.000
_cell.length_b   1.000
_cell.length_c   1.000
_cell.angle_alpha   90.00
_cell.angle_beta   90.00
_cell.angle_gamma   90.00
#
_symmetry.space_group_name_H-M   'P 1'
#
loop_
_entity.id
_entity.type
_entity.pdbx_description
1 polymer ?
#
loop_
_entity_poly.entity_id
_entity_poly.type
_entity_poly.pdbx_seq_one_letter_code
_entity_poly.pdbx_strand_id
1 'polypeptide(L)'
;MSGAPLEVNGWTIYAHPLFLDQIEALIAEVERAKKKDQAGYKKKRTAKLLAAILKVAFEVIPSDPARAVYRLGDTLGDDYKHWLRAKFLQQMRLFFRYQETKTAKVIILAWVNDEQTLRAYGNASDAYAVFRKMLQRGCPPDDWDELLAAAAKDSARARLMRARAARS
;
A
#
# COMPACT_ATOMS: atom_id res chain seq x y z
N MET A 1 -20.98 -14.24 -3.78
CA MET A 1 -21.41 -12.92 -4.27
C MET A 1 -20.34 -11.88 -4.02
N SER A 2 -19.88 -11.25 -5.08
CA SER A 2 -18.92 -10.17 -4.90
C SER A 2 -19.66 -8.92 -4.40
N GLY A 3 -19.22 -8.36 -3.27
CA GLY A 3 -19.74 -7.09 -2.80
C GLY A 3 -19.31 -5.94 -3.71
N ALA A 4 -19.88 -4.76 -3.49
CA ALA A 4 -19.45 -3.56 -4.18
C ALA A 4 -17.97 -3.29 -3.91
N PRO A 5 -17.20 -2.78 -4.88
CA PRO A 5 -15.81 -2.43 -4.64
C PRO A 5 -15.69 -1.29 -3.63
N LEU A 6 -14.57 -1.23 -2.93
CA LEU A 6 -14.30 -0.15 -2.00
C LEU A 6 -14.12 1.16 -2.74
N GLU A 7 -14.91 2.16 -2.38
CA GLU A 7 -14.82 3.48 -3.01
C GLU A 7 -14.60 4.55 -1.94
N VAL A 8 -13.62 5.41 -2.16
CA VAL A 8 -13.29 6.52 -1.27
C VAL A 8 -13.05 7.76 -2.13
N ASN A 9 -13.78 8.84 -1.86
CA ASN A 9 -13.67 10.11 -2.57
C ASN A 9 -13.76 9.94 -4.11
N GLY A 10 -14.64 9.04 -4.57
CA GLY A 10 -14.83 8.79 -5.99
C GLY A 10 -13.81 7.84 -6.62
N TRP A 11 -12.83 7.37 -5.85
CA TRP A 11 -11.83 6.43 -6.32
C TRP A 11 -12.14 5.01 -5.87
N THR A 12 -12.12 4.08 -6.80
CA THR A 12 -12.19 2.65 -6.47
C THR A 12 -10.81 2.19 -6.03
N ILE A 13 -10.72 1.63 -4.83
CA ILE A 13 -9.44 1.21 -4.26
C ILE A 13 -9.33 -0.32 -4.31
N TYR A 14 -8.24 -0.78 -4.91
CA TYR A 14 -7.84 -2.18 -4.90
C TYR A 14 -6.45 -2.30 -4.25
N ALA A 15 -6.10 -3.50 -3.86
CA ALA A 15 -4.77 -3.78 -3.33
C ALA A 15 -4.26 -5.11 -3.87
N HIS A 16 -3.00 -5.13 -4.27
CA HIS A 16 -2.34 -6.35 -4.67
C HIS A 16 -2.19 -7.30 -3.45
N PRO A 17 -2.26 -8.61 -3.65
CA PRO A 17 -2.10 -9.56 -2.53
C PRO A 17 -0.83 -9.37 -1.70
N LEU A 18 0.27 -8.88 -2.28
CA LEU A 18 1.48 -8.53 -1.51
C LEU A 18 1.17 -7.53 -0.40
N PHE A 19 0.48 -6.45 -0.74
CA PHE A 19 0.10 -5.44 0.24
C PHE A 19 -0.86 -6.01 1.27
N LEU A 20 -1.82 -6.82 0.82
CA LEU A 20 -2.78 -7.44 1.72
C LEU A 20 -2.10 -8.37 2.72
N ASP A 21 -1.13 -9.16 2.27
CA ASP A 21 -0.35 -10.03 3.17
C ASP A 21 0.36 -9.20 4.25
N GLN A 22 0.94 -8.07 3.86
CA GLN A 22 1.65 -7.19 4.78
C GLN A 22 0.70 -6.60 5.83
N ILE A 23 -0.45 -6.11 5.40
CA ILE A 23 -1.42 -5.49 6.30
C ILE A 23 -2.03 -6.52 7.25
N GLU A 24 -2.35 -7.70 6.74
CA GLU A 24 -2.91 -8.78 7.58
C GLU A 24 -1.93 -9.23 8.66
N ALA A 25 -0.65 -9.35 8.31
CA ALA A 25 0.38 -9.69 9.28
C ALA A 25 0.51 -8.62 10.36
N LEU A 26 0.47 -7.36 9.96
CA LEU A 26 0.56 -6.25 10.91
C LEU A 26 -0.68 -6.15 11.81
N ILE A 27 -1.86 -6.37 11.25
CA ILE A 27 -3.11 -6.42 12.04
C ILE A 27 -3.02 -7.52 13.09
N ALA A 28 -2.52 -8.71 12.72
CA ALA A 28 -2.35 -9.81 13.65
C ALA A 28 -1.40 -9.46 14.80
N GLU A 29 -0.30 -8.75 14.49
CA GLU A 29 0.63 -8.30 15.53
C GLU A 29 -0.01 -7.31 16.49
N VAL A 30 -0.77 -6.35 15.95
CA VAL A 30 -1.48 -5.36 16.77
C VAL A 30 -2.52 -6.02 17.65
N GLU A 31 -3.26 -7.00 17.13
CA GLU A 31 -4.24 -7.77 17.91
C GLU A 31 -3.59 -8.51 19.08
N ARG A 32 -2.43 -9.12 18.84
CA ARG A 32 -1.67 -9.79 19.89
C ARG A 32 -1.20 -8.81 20.95
N ALA A 33 -0.70 -7.64 20.54
CA ALA A 33 -0.27 -6.59 21.45
C ALA A 33 -1.43 -6.07 22.30
N LYS A 34 -2.61 -5.93 21.68
CA LYS A 34 -3.83 -5.47 22.37
C LYS A 34 -4.25 -6.46 23.46
N LYS A 35 -4.18 -7.76 23.18
CA LYS A 35 -4.52 -8.79 24.16
C LYS A 35 -3.57 -8.79 25.36
N LYS A 36 -2.29 -8.48 25.13
CA LYS A 36 -1.28 -8.43 26.20
C LYS A 36 -1.36 -7.16 27.05
N ASP A 37 -1.69 -6.04 26.43
CA ASP A 37 -1.69 -4.74 27.09
C ASP A 37 -2.74 -3.84 26.45
N GLN A 38 -3.97 -3.99 26.88
CA GLN A 38 -5.10 -3.26 26.31
C GLN A 38 -5.00 -1.75 26.54
N ALA A 39 -4.37 -1.33 27.63
CA ALA A 39 -4.23 0.09 27.97
C ALA A 39 -3.12 0.77 27.18
N GLY A 40 -2.03 0.06 26.88
CA GLY A 40 -0.83 0.65 26.30
C GLY A 40 -0.48 0.26 24.87
N TYR A 41 -1.24 -0.65 24.24
CA TYR A 41 -0.85 -1.16 22.92
C TYR A 41 -0.80 -0.08 21.84
N LYS A 42 -1.63 0.96 21.96
CA LYS A 42 -1.67 2.06 20.97
C LYS A 42 -0.39 2.86 20.90
N LYS A 43 0.41 2.82 21.97
CA LYS A 43 1.71 3.51 22.02
C LYS A 43 2.82 2.70 21.34
N LYS A 44 2.58 1.43 21.06
CA LYS A 44 3.59 0.58 20.44
C LYS A 44 3.79 0.93 18.96
N ARG A 45 5.01 0.69 18.49
CA ARG A 45 5.39 1.00 17.12
C ARG A 45 4.50 0.32 16.08
N THR A 46 4.15 -0.95 16.29
CA THR A 46 3.31 -1.70 15.35
C THR A 46 1.93 -1.07 15.20
N ALA A 47 1.32 -0.64 16.31
CA ALA A 47 0.01 0.02 16.28
C ALA A 47 0.08 1.36 15.56
N LYS A 48 1.13 2.15 15.82
CA LYS A 48 1.33 3.43 15.15
C LYS A 48 1.58 3.25 13.66
N LEU A 49 2.35 2.23 13.30
CA LEU A 49 2.63 1.92 11.90
C LEU A 49 1.35 1.51 11.17
N LEU A 50 0.57 0.62 11.75
CA LEU A 50 -0.70 0.20 11.15
C LEU A 50 -1.63 1.40 10.95
N ALA A 51 -1.79 2.23 11.97
CA ALA A 51 -2.64 3.42 11.88
C ALA A 51 -2.18 4.36 10.77
N ALA A 52 -0.86 4.57 10.64
CA ALA A 52 -0.29 5.43 9.62
C ALA A 52 -0.52 4.86 8.20
N ILE A 53 -0.31 3.57 8.02
CA ILE A 53 -0.52 2.92 6.71
C ILE A 53 -1.99 3.03 6.29
N LEU A 54 -2.90 2.70 7.20
CA LEU A 54 -4.34 2.75 6.88
C LEU A 54 -4.80 4.17 6.58
N LYS A 55 -4.27 5.16 7.28
CA LYS A 55 -4.57 6.56 7.00
C LYS A 55 -4.08 6.95 5.61
N VAL A 56 -2.84 6.63 5.28
CA VAL A 56 -2.27 6.95 3.97
C VAL A 56 -3.06 6.26 2.86
N ALA A 57 -3.36 4.98 3.04
CA ALA A 57 -4.03 4.17 2.02
C ALA A 57 -5.49 4.59 1.77
N PHE A 58 -6.22 4.90 2.84
CA PHE A 58 -7.67 5.10 2.73
C PHE A 58 -8.13 6.54 2.90
N GLU A 59 -7.26 7.45 3.26
CA GLU A 59 -7.62 8.87 3.39
C GLU A 59 -6.71 9.77 2.55
N VAL A 60 -5.39 9.65 2.72
CA VAL A 60 -4.44 10.59 2.13
C VAL A 60 -4.33 10.41 0.62
N ILE A 61 -4.03 9.19 0.16
CA ILE A 61 -3.91 8.92 -1.28
C ILE A 61 -5.23 9.18 -2.01
N PRO A 62 -6.39 8.68 -1.53
CA PRO A 62 -7.64 8.90 -2.26
C PRO A 62 -8.09 10.36 -2.28
N SER A 63 -7.56 11.22 -1.45
CA SER A 63 -7.91 12.65 -1.50
C SER A 63 -7.43 13.29 -2.80
N ASP A 64 -6.27 12.87 -3.31
CA ASP A 64 -5.75 13.26 -4.64
C ASP A 64 -4.55 12.40 -5.01
N PRO A 65 -4.76 11.25 -5.68
CA PRO A 65 -3.64 10.37 -6.03
C PRO A 65 -2.71 10.93 -7.11
N ALA A 66 -3.13 11.99 -7.79
CA ALA A 66 -2.34 12.61 -8.85
C ALA A 66 -1.37 13.67 -8.35
N ARG A 67 -1.24 13.87 -7.04
CA ARG A 67 -0.35 14.89 -6.50
C ARG A 67 1.09 14.67 -6.95
N ALA A 68 1.73 15.77 -7.33
CA ALA A 68 3.12 15.73 -7.82
C ALA A 68 4.10 15.14 -6.81
N VAL A 69 3.82 15.27 -5.50
CA VAL A 69 4.68 14.75 -4.44
C VAL A 69 4.80 13.22 -4.48
N TYR A 70 3.85 12.52 -5.11
CA TYR A 70 3.89 11.06 -5.23
C TYR A 70 4.78 10.57 -6.37
N ARG A 71 5.22 11.44 -7.25
CA ARG A 71 6.06 11.06 -8.39
C ARG A 71 7.45 10.64 -7.94
N LEU A 72 7.95 9.58 -8.58
CA LEU A 72 9.23 8.98 -8.21
C LEU A 72 10.45 9.68 -8.81
N GLY A 73 10.29 10.40 -9.92
CA GLY A 73 11.43 10.90 -10.66
C GLY A 73 12.29 9.72 -11.14
N ASP A 74 13.57 9.75 -10.84
CA ASP A 74 14.51 8.72 -11.28
C ASP A 74 14.78 7.62 -10.26
N THR A 75 14.09 7.62 -9.12
CA THR A 75 14.42 6.71 -8.00
C THR A 75 14.27 5.23 -8.34
N LEU A 76 13.34 4.85 -9.24
CA LEU A 76 13.20 3.47 -9.70
C LEU A 76 13.77 3.25 -11.11
N GLY A 77 14.34 4.29 -11.71
CA GLY A 77 14.82 4.25 -13.10
C GLY A 77 13.71 4.61 -14.08
N ASP A 78 14.13 4.79 -15.36
CA ASP A 78 13.22 5.29 -16.41
C ASP A 78 12.07 4.34 -16.72
N ASP A 79 12.29 3.04 -16.58
CA ASP A 79 11.29 2.04 -16.95
C ASP A 79 10.09 1.99 -15.98
N TYR A 80 10.21 2.59 -14.79
CA TYR A 80 9.22 2.47 -13.74
C TYR A 80 8.67 3.81 -13.25
N LYS A 81 8.78 4.86 -14.06
CA LYS A 81 8.32 6.21 -13.70
C LYS A 81 6.80 6.31 -13.51
N HIS A 82 6.06 5.35 -14.00
CA HIS A 82 4.60 5.30 -13.84
C HIS A 82 4.18 4.82 -12.45
N TRP A 83 5.10 4.30 -11.65
CA TRP A 83 4.83 3.98 -10.25
C TRP A 83 4.88 5.26 -9.41
N LEU A 84 4.12 5.25 -8.31
CA LEU A 84 4.03 6.37 -7.39
C LEU A 84 4.32 5.87 -5.98
N ARG A 85 4.71 6.79 -5.09
CA ARG A 85 4.91 6.44 -3.69
C ARG A 85 4.45 7.55 -2.78
N ALA A 86 3.84 7.20 -1.66
CA ALA A 86 3.52 8.11 -0.58
C ALA A 86 4.57 7.95 0.52
N LYS A 87 5.17 9.06 0.94
CA LYS A 87 6.14 9.09 2.04
C LYS A 87 5.40 9.30 3.35
N PHE A 88 5.78 8.55 4.37
CA PHE A 88 5.22 8.73 5.71
C PHE A 88 6.21 8.22 6.76
N LEU A 89 6.06 8.65 8.00
CA LEU A 89 6.94 8.26 9.11
C LEU A 89 8.42 8.29 8.72
N GLN A 90 8.83 9.33 8.00
CA GLN A 90 10.20 9.59 7.55
C GLN A 90 10.76 8.57 6.55
N GLN A 91 10.93 7.31 6.96
CA GLN A 91 11.59 6.29 6.13
C GLN A 91 10.63 5.29 5.50
N MET A 92 9.32 5.46 5.70
CA MET A 92 8.34 4.55 5.12
C MET A 92 7.85 5.05 3.77
N ARG A 93 7.62 4.10 2.86
CA ARG A 93 7.18 4.36 1.48
C ARG A 93 6.09 3.37 1.13
N LEU A 94 4.93 3.86 0.71
CA LEU A 94 3.85 3.03 0.19
C LEU A 94 3.79 3.24 -1.32
N PHE A 95 4.00 2.17 -2.07
CA PHE A 95 4.01 2.22 -3.54
C PHE A 95 2.63 1.87 -4.07
N PHE A 96 2.18 2.67 -5.04
CA PHE A 96 0.86 2.50 -5.63
C PHE A 96 0.84 3.00 -7.07
N ARG A 97 -0.26 2.69 -7.77
CA ARG A 97 -0.54 3.25 -9.08
C ARG A 97 -1.98 3.70 -9.13
N TYR A 98 -2.30 4.58 -10.04
CA TYR A 98 -3.68 4.95 -10.29
C TYR A 98 -3.91 5.10 -11.80
N GLN A 99 -5.15 4.99 -12.18
CA GLN A 99 -5.59 5.27 -13.55
C GLN A 99 -6.92 6.02 -13.48
N GLU A 100 -6.99 7.10 -14.23
CA GLU A 100 -8.21 7.88 -14.34
C GLU A 100 -8.63 7.95 -15.80
N THR A 101 -9.85 7.50 -16.10
CA THR A 101 -10.47 7.61 -17.41
C THR A 101 -11.79 8.32 -17.25
N LYS A 102 -12.52 8.56 -18.36
CA LYS A 102 -13.83 9.19 -18.29
C LYS A 102 -14.84 8.37 -17.47
N THR A 103 -14.64 7.05 -17.40
CA THR A 103 -15.61 6.13 -16.78
C THR A 103 -15.10 5.47 -15.53
N ALA A 104 -13.81 5.58 -15.21
CA ALA A 104 -13.25 4.86 -14.06
C ALA A 104 -12.10 5.64 -13.42
N LYS A 105 -12.11 5.64 -12.09
CA LYS A 105 -11.01 6.18 -11.27
C LYS A 105 -10.57 5.07 -10.34
N VAL A 106 -9.37 4.55 -10.54
CA VAL A 106 -8.87 3.35 -9.86
C VAL A 106 -7.51 3.61 -9.22
N ILE A 107 -7.37 3.22 -7.95
CA ILE A 107 -6.10 3.22 -7.22
C ILE A 107 -5.77 1.75 -6.90
N ILE A 108 -4.51 1.35 -7.11
CA ILE A 108 -4.03 0.03 -6.70
C ILE A 108 -2.85 0.19 -5.76
N LEU A 109 -3.03 -0.26 -4.52
CA LEU A 109 -1.99 -0.28 -3.49
C LEU A 109 -1.15 -1.54 -3.70
N ALA A 110 0.17 -1.41 -3.78
CA ALA A 110 1.01 -2.54 -4.19
C ALA A 110 1.93 -3.07 -3.12
N TRP A 111 2.62 -2.20 -2.38
CA TRP A 111 3.62 -2.64 -1.42
C TRP A 111 4.03 -1.49 -0.50
N VAL A 112 4.33 -1.83 0.74
CA VAL A 112 4.92 -0.90 1.70
C VAL A 112 6.22 -1.51 2.23
N ASN A 113 7.25 -0.68 2.41
CA ASN A 113 8.50 -1.17 2.96
C ASN A 113 8.36 -1.48 4.46
N ASP A 114 9.35 -2.16 5.03
CA ASP A 114 9.36 -2.57 6.43
C ASP A 114 10.64 -2.13 7.12
N GLU A 115 10.87 -2.60 8.36
CA GLU A 115 12.04 -2.24 9.14
C GLU A 115 13.36 -2.67 8.49
N GLN A 116 13.34 -3.72 7.68
CA GLN A 116 14.53 -4.24 7.02
C GLN A 116 14.79 -3.54 5.70
N THR A 117 13.81 -2.79 5.20
CA THR A 117 13.90 -2.10 3.91
C THR A 117 13.59 -0.61 4.07
N LEU A 118 14.03 0.00 5.17
CA LEU A 118 13.89 1.44 5.38
C LEU A 118 14.66 2.22 4.32
N ARG A 119 14.22 3.45 4.09
CA ARG A 119 14.90 4.33 3.14
C ARG A 119 16.35 4.53 3.58
N ALA A 120 17.29 4.02 2.79
CA ALA A 120 18.73 4.07 3.08
C ALA A 120 19.47 4.31 1.77
N TYR A 121 19.71 5.56 1.45
CA TYR A 121 20.23 5.99 0.17
C TYR A 121 21.52 5.25 -0.20
N GLY A 122 21.52 4.64 -1.41
CA GLY A 122 22.69 3.91 -1.92
C GLY A 122 22.86 2.50 -1.37
N ASN A 123 22.02 2.05 -0.44
CA ASN A 123 22.10 0.73 0.15
C ASN A 123 21.22 -0.26 -0.63
N ALA A 124 21.68 -1.51 -0.77
CA ALA A 124 20.89 -2.55 -1.44
C ALA A 124 19.59 -2.89 -0.71
N SER A 125 19.51 -2.63 0.59
CA SER A 125 18.30 -2.82 1.39
C SER A 125 17.34 -1.61 1.34
N ASP A 126 17.71 -0.56 0.63
CA ASP A 126 16.84 0.62 0.49
C ASP A 126 15.51 0.26 -0.16
N ALA A 127 14.42 0.88 0.31
CA ALA A 127 13.07 0.61 -0.16
C ALA A 127 12.95 0.66 -1.69
N TYR A 128 13.56 1.64 -2.35
CA TYR A 128 13.48 1.75 -3.80
C TYR A 128 14.27 0.64 -4.52
N ALA A 129 15.44 0.30 -4.00
CA ALA A 129 16.25 -0.78 -4.56
C ALA A 129 15.53 -2.12 -4.46
N VAL A 130 14.89 -2.38 -3.31
CA VAL A 130 14.14 -3.60 -3.08
C VAL A 130 12.92 -3.66 -4.00
N PHE A 131 12.15 -2.57 -4.09
CA PHE A 131 10.94 -2.56 -4.91
C PHE A 131 11.28 -2.71 -6.39
N ARG A 132 12.36 -2.07 -6.86
CA ARG A 132 12.82 -2.24 -8.24
C ARG A 132 13.11 -3.70 -8.57
N LYS A 133 13.79 -4.41 -7.68
CA LYS A 133 14.07 -5.84 -7.87
C LYS A 133 12.79 -6.66 -7.89
N MET A 134 11.81 -6.31 -7.06
CA MET A 134 10.51 -6.98 -7.06
C MET A 134 9.82 -6.82 -8.41
N LEU A 135 9.82 -5.61 -8.96
CA LEU A 135 9.24 -5.35 -10.28
C LEU A 135 9.96 -6.13 -11.38
N GLN A 136 11.29 -6.23 -11.31
CA GLN A 136 12.07 -7.01 -12.27
C GLN A 136 11.73 -8.49 -12.23
N ARG A 137 11.31 -9.00 -11.06
CA ARG A 137 10.89 -10.39 -10.89
C ARG A 137 9.41 -10.60 -11.22
N GLY A 138 8.68 -9.53 -11.54
CA GLY A 138 7.27 -9.59 -11.90
C GLY A 138 6.30 -9.67 -10.73
N CYS A 139 6.73 -9.36 -9.51
CA CYS A 139 5.86 -9.38 -8.34
C CYS A 139 6.13 -8.16 -7.44
N PRO A 140 5.26 -7.14 -7.44
CA PRO A 140 3.98 -7.08 -8.17
C PRO A 140 4.19 -6.92 -9.68
N PRO A 141 3.20 -7.30 -10.50
CA PRO A 141 3.30 -7.09 -11.95
C PRO A 141 3.42 -5.61 -12.28
N ASP A 142 4.29 -5.28 -13.24
CA ASP A 142 4.43 -3.91 -13.71
C ASP A 142 3.33 -3.54 -14.72
N ASP A 143 2.83 -4.52 -15.45
CA ASP A 143 1.74 -4.32 -16.40
C ASP A 143 0.45 -3.96 -15.66
N TRP A 144 -0.22 -2.89 -16.11
CA TRP A 144 -1.44 -2.42 -15.46
C TRP A 144 -2.54 -3.47 -15.42
N ASP A 145 -2.80 -4.13 -16.55
CA ASP A 145 -3.88 -5.10 -16.63
C ASP A 145 -3.63 -6.32 -15.73
N GLU A 146 -2.39 -6.78 -15.67
CA GLU A 146 -2.02 -7.89 -14.79
C GLU A 146 -2.12 -7.49 -13.32
N LEU A 147 -1.66 -6.27 -13.01
CA LEU A 147 -1.75 -5.74 -11.64
C LEU A 147 -3.20 -5.61 -11.21
N LEU A 148 -4.04 -5.04 -12.07
CA LEU A 148 -5.47 -4.87 -11.79
C LEU A 148 -6.16 -6.22 -11.65
N ALA A 149 -5.87 -7.18 -12.51
CA ALA A 149 -6.48 -8.51 -12.45
C ALA A 149 -6.21 -9.18 -11.10
N ALA A 150 -4.98 -9.10 -10.59
CA ALA A 150 -4.63 -9.66 -9.30
C ALA A 150 -5.33 -8.96 -8.15
N ALA A 151 -5.41 -7.63 -8.22
CA ALA A 151 -5.97 -6.80 -7.14
C ALA A 151 -7.50 -6.81 -7.12
N ALA A 152 -8.15 -7.05 -8.26
CA ALA A 152 -9.59 -6.98 -8.39
C ALA A 152 -10.29 -8.32 -8.15
N LYS A 153 -9.58 -9.40 -7.86
CA LYS A 153 -10.18 -10.69 -7.52
C LYS A 153 -11.10 -10.54 -6.32
N ASP A 154 -12.20 -11.30 -6.30
CA ASP A 154 -13.17 -11.25 -5.20
C ASP A 154 -12.49 -11.48 -3.84
N SER A 155 -11.56 -12.45 -3.77
CA SER A 155 -10.82 -12.73 -2.53
C SER A 155 -9.98 -11.52 -2.08
N ALA A 156 -9.30 -10.86 -3.02
CA ALA A 156 -8.49 -9.68 -2.70
C ALA A 156 -9.38 -8.52 -2.22
N ARG A 157 -10.51 -8.30 -2.87
CA ARG A 157 -11.45 -7.25 -2.46
C ARG A 157 -12.00 -7.50 -1.06
N ALA A 158 -12.35 -8.74 -0.76
CA ALA A 158 -12.86 -9.10 0.58
C ALA A 158 -11.79 -8.86 1.65
N ARG A 159 -10.54 -9.23 1.37
CA ARG A 159 -9.41 -8.99 2.28
C ARG A 159 -9.20 -7.51 2.53
N LEU A 160 -9.29 -6.68 1.49
CA LEU A 160 -9.12 -5.23 1.60
C LEU A 160 -10.22 -4.62 2.47
N MET A 161 -11.46 -5.05 2.31
CA MET A 161 -12.57 -4.56 3.13
C MET A 161 -12.36 -4.90 4.61
N ARG A 162 -11.88 -6.10 4.91
CA ARG A 162 -11.55 -6.50 6.29
C ARG A 162 -10.41 -5.66 6.87
N ALA A 163 -9.38 -5.39 6.06
CA ALA A 163 -8.25 -4.57 6.49
C ALA A 163 -8.70 -3.14 6.82
N ARG A 164 -9.56 -2.58 5.99
CA ARG A 164 -10.10 -1.24 6.23
C ARG A 164 -10.89 -1.19 7.54
N ALA A 165 -11.65 -2.22 7.82
CA ALA A 165 -12.46 -2.30 9.05
C ALA A 165 -11.59 -2.29 10.31
N ALA A 166 -10.32 -2.72 10.22
CA ALA A 166 -9.39 -2.71 11.35
C ALA A 166 -8.96 -1.30 11.78
N ARG A 167 -9.39 -0.26 11.07
CA ARG A 167 -9.09 1.15 11.39
C ARG A 167 -9.70 1.64 12.69
N SER A 168 -10.80 1.08 13.07
CA SER A 168 -11.58 1.56 14.23
C SER A 168 -10.91 1.24 15.56
#